data_0aa4e5584ca3192c947ea552bc6d5825
#
_entry.id   0aa4e5584ca3192c947ea552bc6d5825
#
_cell.length_a   1.000
_cell.length_b   1.000
_cell.length_c   1.000
_cell.angle_alpha   90.00
_cell.angle_beta   90.00
_cell.angle_gamma   90.00
#
_symmetry.space_group_name_H-M   'P 1'
#
loop_
_entity.id
_entity.type
_entity.pdbx_description
1 polymer ?
#
loop_
_entity_poly.entity_id
_entity_poly.type
_entity_poly.pdbx_seq_one_letter_code
_entity_poly.pdbx_strand_id
1 'polypeptide(L)'
;HIIDRCVDEMSGFPEERFEWIKWTVETAQKVTDSIVAIDSSDSKTIYAGLEAHDGSKNRPAINSFNLEDGRQELVPMAKEHNALLFANASGNAGMPQNAEERVENLTTCMEMMDVDDIPMEDRYLDPLVFPIGAGPEFGMHYLDAVGTLRERFPEVHLFGGHSNVSFGLPQRKLMNDVFVSLSIQA
;
A
#
# COMPACT_ATOMS: atom_id res chain seq x y z
N HIS A 1 -3.53 3.43 -14.65
CA HIS A 1 -4.37 2.75 -13.64
C HIS A 1 -3.61 1.57 -13.05
N ILE A 2 -3.85 1.29 -11.76
CA ILE A 2 -3.30 0.13 -11.04
C ILE A 2 -4.47 -0.73 -10.62
N ILE A 3 -4.36 -2.06 -10.82
CA ILE A 3 -5.36 -3.04 -10.41
C ILE A 3 -4.77 -3.83 -9.26
N ASP A 4 -5.38 -3.73 -8.09
CA ASP A 4 -4.95 -4.40 -6.89
C ASP A 4 -5.48 -5.84 -6.80
N ARG A 5 -4.62 -6.80 -6.39
CA ARG A 5 -4.91 -8.22 -6.28
C ARG A 5 -4.46 -8.75 -4.92
N CYS A 6 -5.44 -8.98 -4.05
CA CYS A 6 -5.25 -9.59 -2.74
C CYS A 6 -5.96 -10.96 -2.68
N VAL A 7 -5.28 -11.94 -2.10
CA VAL A 7 -5.80 -13.31 -1.93
C VAL A 7 -5.76 -13.80 -0.48
N ASP A 8 -5.45 -12.92 0.46
CA ASP A 8 -5.22 -13.29 1.86
C ASP A 8 -6.45 -13.94 2.51
N GLU A 9 -7.66 -13.50 2.12
CA GLU A 9 -8.91 -14.05 2.65
C GLU A 9 -9.40 -15.32 1.91
N MET A 10 -8.75 -15.72 0.82
CA MET A 10 -9.19 -16.86 0.00
C MET A 10 -8.82 -18.21 0.62
N SER A 11 -7.75 -18.27 1.41
CA SER A 11 -7.34 -19.49 2.12
C SER A 11 -6.50 -19.18 3.35
N GLY A 12 -6.66 -20.02 4.40
CA GLY A 12 -5.79 -20.05 5.56
C GLY A 12 -4.46 -20.78 5.33
N PHE A 13 -4.28 -21.45 4.17
CA PHE A 13 -3.07 -22.21 3.84
C PHE A 13 -2.18 -21.39 2.89
N PRO A 14 -0.91 -21.12 3.27
CA PRO A 14 0.00 -20.33 2.46
C PRO A 14 0.18 -20.86 1.03
N GLU A 15 0.33 -22.18 0.87
CA GLU A 15 0.53 -22.82 -0.43
C GLU A 15 -0.63 -22.57 -1.40
N GLU A 16 -1.86 -22.57 -0.89
CA GLU A 16 -3.03 -22.24 -1.70
C GLU A 16 -3.05 -20.77 -2.10
N ARG A 17 -2.64 -19.85 -1.19
CA ARG A 17 -2.51 -18.42 -1.52
C ARG A 17 -1.47 -18.17 -2.60
N PHE A 18 -0.35 -18.91 -2.61
CA PHE A 18 0.66 -18.81 -3.68
C PHE A 18 0.08 -19.18 -5.05
N GLU A 19 -0.71 -20.25 -5.13
CA GLU A 19 -1.36 -20.64 -6.39
C GLU A 19 -2.44 -19.62 -6.82
N TRP A 20 -3.22 -19.09 -5.86
CA TRP A 20 -4.24 -18.08 -6.15
C TRP A 20 -3.63 -16.77 -6.61
N ILE A 21 -2.57 -16.28 -5.99
CA ILE A 21 -1.94 -15.00 -6.40
C ILE A 21 -1.34 -15.12 -7.80
N LYS A 22 -0.66 -16.22 -8.12
CA LYS A 22 -0.14 -16.51 -9.45
C LYS A 22 -1.27 -16.48 -10.48
N TRP A 23 -2.32 -17.25 -10.24
CA TRP A 23 -3.47 -17.31 -11.15
C TRP A 23 -4.12 -15.95 -11.35
N THR A 24 -4.29 -15.14 -10.31
CA THR A 24 -4.92 -13.82 -10.42
C THR A 24 -4.04 -12.84 -11.20
N VAL A 25 -2.72 -12.84 -10.98
CA VAL A 25 -1.75 -12.01 -11.72
C VAL A 25 -1.75 -12.38 -13.20
N GLU A 26 -1.56 -13.65 -13.54
CA GLU A 26 -1.59 -14.13 -14.92
C GLU A 26 -2.92 -13.84 -15.63
N THR A 27 -4.04 -13.99 -14.90
CA THR A 27 -5.37 -13.72 -15.46
C THR A 27 -5.57 -12.22 -15.71
N ALA A 28 -5.17 -11.36 -14.78
CA ALA A 28 -5.22 -9.91 -14.97
C ALA A 28 -4.42 -9.49 -16.21
N GLN A 29 -3.20 -9.98 -16.36
CA GLN A 29 -2.34 -9.68 -17.51
C GLN A 29 -2.81 -10.23 -18.86
N LYS A 30 -3.81 -11.12 -18.89
CA LYS A 30 -4.45 -11.57 -20.13
C LYS A 30 -5.54 -10.62 -20.64
N VAL A 31 -6.10 -9.78 -19.74
CA VAL A 31 -7.28 -8.96 -20.03
C VAL A 31 -7.02 -7.44 -19.92
N THR A 32 -5.86 -7.03 -19.43
CA THR A 32 -5.52 -5.61 -19.29
C THR A 32 -4.01 -5.38 -19.35
N ASP A 33 -3.63 -4.19 -19.84
CA ASP A 33 -2.25 -3.67 -19.82
C ASP A 33 -1.99 -2.80 -18.58
N SER A 34 -2.96 -2.70 -17.66
CA SER A 34 -2.79 -1.94 -16.42
C SER A 34 -1.76 -2.61 -15.50
N ILE A 35 -1.05 -1.80 -14.72
CA ILE A 35 -0.16 -2.30 -13.67
C ILE A 35 -0.96 -3.17 -12.69
N VAL A 36 -0.43 -4.34 -12.34
CA VAL A 36 -1.02 -5.23 -11.34
C VAL A 36 -0.26 -5.03 -10.03
N ALA A 37 -0.96 -4.55 -9.01
CA ALA A 37 -0.44 -4.53 -7.65
C ALA A 37 -0.70 -5.89 -6.99
N ILE A 38 0.36 -6.47 -6.47
CA ILE A 38 0.37 -7.74 -5.77
C ILE A 38 0.28 -7.40 -4.29
N ASP A 39 -0.90 -7.63 -3.70
CA ASP A 39 -1.23 -7.27 -2.32
C ASP A 39 -1.30 -8.51 -1.45
N SER A 40 -0.50 -8.53 -0.40
CA SER A 40 -0.59 -9.54 0.65
C SER A 40 0.11 -9.08 1.93
N SER A 41 -0.40 -9.53 3.07
CA SER A 41 0.25 -9.44 4.38
C SER A 41 1.46 -10.39 4.50
N ASP A 42 1.61 -11.37 3.61
CA ASP A 42 2.70 -12.34 3.57
C ASP A 42 3.67 -12.06 2.41
N SER A 43 4.93 -11.70 2.74
CA SER A 43 5.99 -11.43 1.75
C SER A 43 6.20 -12.59 0.77
N LYS A 44 6.01 -13.84 1.19
CA LYS A 44 6.17 -15.00 0.30
C LYS A 44 5.05 -15.10 -0.73
N THR A 45 3.84 -14.68 -0.38
CA THR A 45 2.73 -14.57 -1.32
C THR A 45 3.01 -13.48 -2.36
N ILE A 46 3.57 -12.32 -1.94
CA ILE A 46 4.00 -11.27 -2.86
C ILE A 46 5.08 -11.80 -3.82
N TYR A 47 6.09 -12.48 -3.29
CA TYR A 47 7.15 -13.10 -4.11
C TYR A 47 6.57 -14.06 -5.16
N ALA A 48 5.65 -14.94 -4.77
CA ALA A 48 5.00 -15.87 -5.70
C ALA A 48 4.24 -15.14 -6.82
N GLY A 49 3.62 -14.00 -6.52
CA GLY A 49 2.94 -13.15 -7.50
C GLY A 49 3.93 -12.46 -8.45
N LEU A 50 5.07 -11.97 -7.94
CA LEU A 50 6.15 -11.39 -8.75
C LEU A 50 6.77 -12.40 -9.71
N GLU A 51 7.00 -13.62 -9.27
CA GLU A 51 7.50 -14.72 -10.10
C GLU A 51 6.56 -15.08 -11.27
N ALA A 52 5.25 -14.93 -11.07
CA ALA A 52 4.24 -15.19 -12.10
C ALA A 52 3.99 -14.01 -13.03
N HIS A 53 4.49 -12.82 -12.66
CA HIS A 53 4.27 -11.60 -13.44
C HIS A 53 5.13 -11.57 -14.71
N ASP A 54 4.49 -11.38 -15.86
CA ASP A 54 5.19 -11.19 -17.14
C ASP A 54 5.66 -9.75 -17.29
N GLY A 55 6.91 -9.48 -16.92
CA GLY A 55 7.53 -8.17 -17.01
C GLY A 55 7.70 -7.61 -18.44
N SER A 56 7.45 -8.43 -19.48
CA SER A 56 7.46 -7.95 -20.87
C SER A 56 6.21 -7.15 -21.22
N LYS A 57 5.13 -7.27 -20.45
CA LYS A 57 3.86 -6.57 -20.69
C LYS A 57 3.80 -5.22 -19.98
N ASN A 58 4.11 -5.21 -18.71
CA ASN A 58 4.10 -4.01 -17.87
C ASN A 58 4.96 -4.24 -16.64
N ARG A 59 5.05 -3.23 -15.77
CA ARG A 59 5.70 -3.31 -14.46
C ARG A 59 4.71 -3.79 -13.41
N PRO A 60 5.10 -4.63 -12.43
CA PRO A 60 4.26 -4.94 -11.28
C PRO A 60 4.26 -3.78 -10.27
N ALA A 61 3.40 -3.87 -9.27
CA ALA A 61 3.50 -3.10 -8.04
C ALA A 61 3.46 -4.03 -6.82
N ILE A 62 4.19 -3.68 -5.78
CA ILE A 62 4.22 -4.39 -4.49
C ILE A 62 3.37 -3.62 -3.50
N ASN A 63 2.32 -4.24 -2.98
CA ASN A 63 1.44 -3.69 -1.95
C ASN A 63 1.40 -4.65 -0.74
N SER A 64 2.08 -4.33 0.35
CA SER A 64 2.98 -3.24 0.61
C SER A 64 4.12 -3.69 1.51
N PHE A 65 5.23 -2.96 1.53
CA PHE A 65 6.19 -3.09 2.61
C PHE A 65 5.88 -2.10 3.74
N ASN A 66 6.45 -2.34 4.90
CA ASN A 66 6.37 -1.50 6.09
C ASN A 66 7.52 -1.84 7.04
N LEU A 67 7.48 -1.32 8.26
CA LEU A 67 8.55 -1.56 9.25
C LEU A 67 8.34 -2.82 10.11
N GLU A 68 7.33 -3.64 9.84
CA GLU A 68 7.15 -4.93 10.52
C GLU A 68 8.26 -5.91 10.11
N ASP A 69 8.65 -6.80 11.01
CA ASP A 69 9.72 -7.77 10.76
C ASP A 69 9.46 -8.61 9.50
N GLY A 70 10.47 -8.71 8.64
CA GLY A 70 10.43 -9.48 7.40
C GLY A 70 9.76 -8.77 6.21
N ARG A 71 9.24 -7.54 6.39
CA ARG A 71 8.65 -6.77 5.27
C ARG A 71 9.68 -5.97 4.49
N GLN A 72 10.80 -5.64 5.12
CA GLN A 72 11.88 -4.84 4.52
C GLN A 72 12.54 -5.54 3.32
N GLU A 73 12.48 -6.88 3.27
CA GLU A 73 12.99 -7.67 2.13
C GLU A 73 12.28 -7.35 0.80
N LEU A 74 11.08 -6.75 0.86
CA LEU A 74 10.35 -6.34 -0.34
C LEU A 74 10.96 -5.13 -1.06
N VAL A 75 11.81 -4.34 -0.40
CA VAL A 75 12.46 -3.17 -1.02
C VAL A 75 13.46 -3.60 -2.10
N PRO A 76 14.46 -4.47 -1.83
CA PRO A 76 15.33 -4.97 -2.88
C PRO A 76 14.58 -5.78 -3.96
N MET A 77 13.50 -6.50 -3.61
CA MET A 77 12.66 -7.18 -4.60
C MET A 77 11.98 -6.20 -5.56
N ALA A 78 11.53 -5.03 -5.08
CA ALA A 78 10.96 -4.01 -5.95
C ALA A 78 11.97 -3.53 -7.00
N LYS A 79 13.23 -3.33 -6.61
CA LYS A 79 14.30 -2.98 -7.54
C LYS A 79 14.56 -4.09 -8.55
N GLU A 80 14.68 -5.35 -8.10
CA GLU A 80 14.93 -6.50 -8.95
C GLU A 80 13.87 -6.69 -10.03
N HIS A 81 12.60 -6.53 -9.66
CA HIS A 81 11.46 -6.68 -10.58
C HIS A 81 11.04 -5.38 -11.27
N ASN A 82 11.78 -4.27 -11.08
CA ASN A 82 11.40 -2.95 -11.59
C ASN A 82 9.95 -2.57 -11.21
N ALA A 83 9.55 -2.86 -9.96
CA ALA A 83 8.20 -2.69 -9.46
C ALA A 83 7.96 -1.28 -8.89
N LEU A 84 6.72 -0.80 -8.98
CA LEU A 84 6.26 0.27 -8.11
C LEU A 84 6.22 -0.25 -6.66
N LEU A 85 6.59 0.56 -5.69
CA LEU A 85 6.66 0.14 -4.30
C LEU A 85 5.73 0.96 -3.41
N PHE A 86 4.79 0.27 -2.79
CA PHE A 86 3.85 0.85 -1.84
C PHE A 86 4.36 0.59 -0.42
N ALA A 87 4.46 1.66 0.37
CA ALA A 87 4.78 1.61 1.78
C ALA A 87 3.58 2.02 2.61
N ASN A 88 3.25 1.29 3.66
CA ASN A 88 2.25 1.71 4.62
C ASN A 88 2.87 2.08 5.98
N ALA A 89 2.15 2.86 6.77
CA ALA A 89 2.62 3.42 8.03
C ALA A 89 2.65 2.44 9.21
N SER A 90 2.43 1.13 9.01
CA SER A 90 2.57 0.12 10.07
C SER A 90 4.04 -0.06 10.46
N GLY A 91 4.29 -0.41 11.71
CA GLY A 91 5.64 -0.63 12.23
C GLY A 91 5.70 -1.76 13.24
N ASN A 92 6.90 -2.06 13.75
CA ASN A 92 7.12 -3.13 14.73
C ASN A 92 6.30 -2.96 16.02
N ALA A 93 5.93 -1.74 16.38
CA ALA A 93 5.03 -1.47 17.49
C ALA A 93 3.55 -1.70 17.14
N GLY A 94 3.24 -2.03 15.89
CA GLY A 94 1.89 -2.20 15.35
C GLY A 94 1.39 -1.00 14.56
N MET A 95 0.07 -0.80 14.58
CA MET A 95 -0.57 0.30 13.86
C MET A 95 -0.29 1.66 14.49
N PRO A 96 -0.01 2.71 13.69
CA PRO A 96 0.31 4.05 14.20
C PRO A 96 -0.89 4.66 14.94
N GLN A 97 -0.62 5.33 16.07
CA GLN A 97 -1.67 5.88 16.95
C GLN A 97 -2.05 7.33 16.61
N ASN A 98 -1.17 8.09 15.98
CA ASN A 98 -1.33 9.52 15.70
C ASN A 98 -0.74 9.89 14.33
N ALA A 99 -0.73 11.17 13.98
CA ALA A 99 -0.17 11.67 12.73
C ALA A 99 1.35 11.59 12.71
N GLU A 100 2.00 11.90 13.84
CA GLU A 100 3.44 11.90 14.00
C GLU A 100 4.04 10.51 13.71
N GLU A 101 3.47 9.46 14.33
CA GLU A 101 3.94 8.09 14.11
C GLU A 101 3.79 7.65 12.65
N ARG A 102 2.69 8.07 11.97
CA ARG A 102 2.53 7.82 10.52
C ARG A 102 3.64 8.44 9.71
N VAL A 103 3.95 9.70 10.00
CA VAL A 103 5.01 10.45 9.31
C VAL A 103 6.38 9.87 9.60
N GLU A 104 6.68 9.52 10.85
CA GLU A 104 7.95 8.92 11.26
C GLU A 104 8.18 7.56 10.58
N ASN A 105 7.18 6.67 10.63
CA ASN A 105 7.27 5.36 10.02
C ASN A 105 7.46 5.46 8.50
N LEU A 106 6.69 6.31 7.82
CA LEU A 106 6.83 6.48 6.37
C LEU A 106 8.10 7.23 5.98
N THR A 107 8.63 8.11 6.83
CA THR A 107 9.95 8.70 6.61
C THR A 107 11.04 7.64 6.65
N THR A 108 11.00 6.72 7.63
CA THR A 108 11.92 5.59 7.69
C THR A 108 11.78 4.67 6.47
N CYS A 109 10.55 4.43 5.99
CA CYS A 109 10.34 3.70 4.74
C CYS A 109 10.99 4.41 3.54
N MET A 110 10.89 5.74 3.46
CA MET A 110 11.55 6.52 2.40
C MET A 110 13.08 6.40 2.45
N GLU A 111 13.68 6.44 3.65
CA GLU A 111 15.13 6.23 3.84
C GLU A 111 15.57 4.84 3.36
N MET A 112 14.75 3.81 3.60
CA MET A 112 15.01 2.45 3.09
C MET A 112 14.94 2.39 1.56
N MET A 113 13.94 3.06 0.95
CA MET A 113 13.84 3.16 -0.50
C MET A 113 15.03 3.93 -1.11
N ASP A 114 15.60 4.92 -0.39
CA ASP A 114 16.80 5.64 -0.82
C ASP A 114 18.04 4.74 -0.86
N VAL A 115 18.19 3.84 0.13
CA VAL A 115 19.31 2.89 0.21
C VAL A 115 19.33 1.95 -1.00
N ASP A 116 18.18 1.52 -1.47
CA ASP A 116 18.02 0.63 -2.62
C ASP A 116 17.85 1.38 -3.97
N ASP A 117 17.99 2.72 -3.98
CA ASP A 117 17.83 3.58 -5.17
C ASP A 117 16.48 3.36 -5.89
N ILE A 118 15.38 3.17 -5.16
CA ILE A 118 14.04 3.12 -5.77
C ILE A 118 13.72 4.52 -6.34
N PRO A 119 13.34 4.66 -7.63
CA PRO A 119 13.01 5.97 -8.20
C PRO A 119 11.85 6.67 -7.46
N MET A 120 11.90 7.98 -7.33
CA MET A 120 10.87 8.75 -6.59
C MET A 120 9.47 8.58 -7.16
N GLU A 121 9.36 8.54 -8.48
CA GLU A 121 8.10 8.30 -9.21
C GLU A 121 7.51 6.90 -9.01
N ASP A 122 8.27 5.97 -8.44
CA ASP A 122 7.84 4.61 -8.16
C ASP A 122 7.41 4.40 -6.70
N ARG A 123 7.53 5.44 -5.86
CA ARG A 123 7.23 5.38 -4.43
C ARG A 123 5.81 5.83 -4.13
N TYR A 124 5.08 5.00 -3.40
CA TYR A 124 3.70 5.25 -2.97
C TYR A 124 3.62 5.12 -1.45
N LEU A 125 3.11 6.14 -0.77
CA LEU A 125 2.98 6.15 0.70
C LEU A 125 1.52 6.11 1.12
N ASP A 126 1.16 5.17 2.01
CA ASP A 126 -0.14 5.04 2.65
C ASP A 126 -0.04 5.36 4.15
N PRO A 127 -0.52 6.53 4.59
CA PRO A 127 -0.58 6.88 6.01
C PRO A 127 -1.59 6.04 6.82
N LEU A 128 -2.32 5.14 6.20
CA LEU A 128 -3.37 4.28 6.76
C LEU A 128 -4.60 5.03 7.27
N VAL A 129 -5.70 4.82 6.55
CA VAL A 129 -7.02 5.34 6.96
C VAL A 129 -7.69 4.39 7.93
N PHE A 130 -7.97 4.87 9.13
CA PHE A 130 -8.71 4.12 10.14
C PHE A 130 -10.18 4.58 10.23
N PRO A 131 -11.08 3.68 10.67
CA PRO A 131 -12.49 4.00 10.81
C PRO A 131 -12.74 5.10 11.85
N ILE A 132 -13.41 6.19 11.47
CA ILE A 132 -13.78 7.25 12.43
C ILE A 132 -14.83 6.79 13.44
N GLY A 133 -15.51 5.67 13.17
CA GLY A 133 -16.40 5.04 14.14
C GLY A 133 -15.65 4.37 15.31
N ALA A 134 -14.36 4.07 15.16
CA ALA A 134 -13.51 3.51 16.22
C ALA A 134 -12.76 4.62 17.00
N GLY A 135 -12.52 5.78 16.36
CA GLY A 135 -11.90 6.96 16.98
C GLY A 135 -12.13 8.18 16.08
N PRO A 136 -12.87 9.19 16.55
CA PRO A 136 -13.21 10.37 15.73
C PRO A 136 -11.97 11.16 15.28
N GLU A 137 -10.86 11.07 16.01
CA GLU A 137 -9.57 11.71 15.71
C GLU A 137 -8.85 11.07 14.52
N PHE A 138 -9.13 9.81 14.18
CA PHE A 138 -8.37 9.07 13.14
C PHE A 138 -8.44 9.73 11.76
N GLY A 139 -9.57 10.37 11.44
CA GLY A 139 -9.68 11.13 10.21
C GLY A 139 -8.70 12.29 10.13
N MET A 140 -8.56 13.06 11.22
CA MET A 140 -7.62 14.18 11.30
C MET A 140 -6.17 13.70 11.31
N HIS A 141 -5.85 12.64 12.06
CA HIS A 141 -4.50 12.06 12.07
C HIS A 141 -4.03 11.68 10.66
N TYR A 142 -4.94 11.16 9.83
CA TYR A 142 -4.61 10.85 8.43
C TYR A 142 -4.37 12.13 7.61
N LEU A 143 -5.27 13.13 7.71
CA LEU A 143 -5.16 14.37 6.94
C LEU A 143 -3.90 15.16 7.32
N ASP A 144 -3.59 15.26 8.62
CA ASP A 144 -2.39 15.93 9.12
C ASP A 144 -1.11 15.22 8.63
N ALA A 145 -1.12 13.87 8.62
CA ALA A 145 -0.01 13.09 8.08
C ALA A 145 0.15 13.30 6.57
N VAL A 146 -0.95 13.33 5.79
CA VAL A 146 -0.93 13.61 4.35
C VAL A 146 -0.31 14.97 4.07
N GLY A 147 -0.75 16.04 4.78
CA GLY A 147 -0.19 17.39 4.62
C GLY A 147 1.29 17.43 4.91
N THR A 148 1.72 16.85 6.05
CA THR A 148 3.13 16.81 6.45
C THR A 148 4.00 16.01 5.45
N LEU A 149 3.51 14.86 4.98
CA LEU A 149 4.23 14.04 4.00
C LEU A 149 4.33 14.75 2.64
N ARG A 150 3.27 15.44 2.21
CA ARG A 150 3.28 16.23 0.96
C ARG A 150 4.29 17.38 1.01
N GLU A 151 4.41 18.06 2.16
CA GLU A 151 5.42 19.10 2.35
C GLU A 151 6.84 18.53 2.35
N ARG A 152 7.05 17.38 3.00
CA ARG A 152 8.36 16.74 3.13
C ARG A 152 8.82 16.05 1.85
N PHE A 153 7.90 15.41 1.14
CA PHE A 153 8.16 14.61 -0.07
C PHE A 153 7.21 15.03 -1.21
N PRO A 154 7.41 16.18 -1.83
CA PRO A 154 6.46 16.75 -2.79
C PRO A 154 6.27 15.91 -4.07
N GLU A 155 7.23 15.08 -4.41
CA GLU A 155 7.22 14.28 -5.66
C GLU A 155 6.68 12.85 -5.47
N VAL A 156 6.52 12.39 -4.21
CA VAL A 156 6.03 11.04 -3.91
C VAL A 156 4.52 10.93 -4.18
N HIS A 157 4.06 9.73 -4.49
CA HIS A 157 2.64 9.44 -4.57
C HIS A 157 2.06 9.15 -3.18
N LEU A 158 1.00 9.87 -2.81
CA LEU A 158 0.23 9.57 -1.60
C LEU A 158 -1.07 8.87 -2.00
N PHE A 159 -1.42 7.81 -1.30
CA PHE A 159 -2.65 7.06 -1.52
C PHE A 159 -3.20 6.55 -0.19
N GLY A 160 -4.33 5.86 -0.20
CA GLY A 160 -4.89 5.25 1.00
C GLY A 160 -6.21 4.55 0.75
N GLY A 161 -6.55 3.62 1.60
CA GLY A 161 -7.82 2.91 1.61
C GLY A 161 -8.96 3.80 2.13
N HIS A 162 -9.30 4.88 1.39
CA HIS A 162 -10.23 5.94 1.85
C HIS A 162 -11.59 5.42 2.32
N SER A 163 -12.08 4.30 1.77
CA SER A 163 -13.36 3.72 2.19
C SER A 163 -13.35 3.17 3.62
N ASN A 164 -12.17 2.98 4.23
CA ASN A 164 -12.03 2.56 5.62
C ASN A 164 -12.55 3.63 6.59
N VAL A 165 -12.48 4.91 6.24
CA VAL A 165 -12.95 6.02 7.09
C VAL A 165 -14.38 5.81 7.60
N SER A 166 -15.24 5.25 6.76
CA SER A 166 -16.67 5.06 7.04
C SER A 166 -17.04 3.63 7.42
N PHE A 167 -16.06 2.76 7.70
CA PHE A 167 -16.33 1.35 8.02
C PHE A 167 -17.25 1.24 9.25
N GLY A 168 -18.31 0.44 9.12
CA GLY A 168 -19.32 0.25 10.18
C GLY A 168 -20.34 1.39 10.34
N LEU A 169 -20.26 2.47 9.55
CA LEU A 169 -21.14 3.62 9.66
C LEU A 169 -22.20 3.66 8.54
N PRO A 170 -23.34 4.33 8.74
CA PRO A 170 -24.33 4.56 7.69
C PRO A 170 -23.84 5.59 6.68
N GLN A 171 -24.48 5.63 5.50
CA GLN A 171 -24.19 6.59 4.42
C GLN A 171 -22.72 6.65 3.95
N ARG A 172 -22.06 5.51 3.90
CA ARG A 172 -20.64 5.37 3.57
C ARG A 172 -20.22 6.15 2.33
N LYS A 173 -21.04 6.10 1.26
CA LYS A 173 -20.69 6.79 0.01
C LYS A 173 -20.46 8.28 0.23
N LEU A 174 -21.36 8.96 0.94
CA LEU A 174 -21.21 10.39 1.21
C LEU A 174 -19.96 10.70 2.04
N MET A 175 -19.71 9.90 3.10
CA MET A 175 -18.51 10.08 3.92
C MET A 175 -17.25 9.86 3.11
N ASN A 176 -17.19 8.82 2.29
CA ASN A 176 -16.04 8.52 1.44
C ASN A 176 -15.78 9.66 0.44
N ASP A 177 -16.83 10.16 -0.23
CA ASP A 177 -16.70 11.25 -1.20
C ASP A 177 -16.15 12.53 -0.54
N VAL A 178 -16.65 12.87 0.66
CA VAL A 178 -16.15 14.01 1.44
C VAL A 178 -14.70 13.78 1.88
N PHE A 179 -14.39 12.61 2.42
CA PHE A 179 -13.04 12.31 2.92
C PHE A 179 -11.98 12.32 1.81
N VAL A 180 -12.30 11.77 0.63
CA VAL A 180 -11.42 11.87 -0.55
C VAL A 180 -11.19 13.34 -0.92
N SER A 181 -12.23 14.17 -0.89
CA SER A 181 -12.09 15.60 -1.19
C SER A 181 -11.19 16.32 -0.19
N LEU A 182 -11.30 16.01 1.10
CA LEU A 182 -10.42 16.55 2.15
C LEU A 182 -8.98 16.07 1.98
N SER A 183 -8.79 14.79 1.65
CA SER A 183 -7.46 14.22 1.43
C SER A 183 -6.72 14.83 0.22
N ILE A 184 -7.46 15.28 -0.80
CA ILE A 184 -6.87 15.98 -1.95
C ILE A 184 -6.47 17.41 -1.59
N GLN A 185 -7.14 18.02 -0.61
CA GLN A 185 -6.86 19.39 -0.17
C GLN A 185 -5.74 19.47 0.88
N ALA A 186 -5.51 18.40 1.62
CA ALA A 186 -4.44 18.30 2.61
C ALA A 186 -3.07 18.17 1.95
#